data_a66b3f0ce7e0fc15a0102f64b9cac9e8
#
_entry.id   a66b3f0ce7e0fc15a0102f64b9cac9e8
#
_cell.length_a   1.000
_cell.length_b   1.000
_cell.length_c   1.000
_cell.angle_alpha   90.00
_cell.angle_beta   90.00
_cell.angle_gamma   90.00
#
_symmetry.space_group_name_H-M   'P 1'
#
loop_
_entity.id
_entity.type
_entity.pdbx_description
1 polymer ?
#
loop_
_entity_poly.entity_id
_entity_poly.type
_entity_poly.pdbx_seq_one_letter_code
_entity_poly.pdbx_strand_id
1 'polypeptide(L)'
;MLNLTGIKNIIFDLGGVILNIDYNKTANAFRQMGLKNFDDIYSQAKQNQVFDKLETGELTSNEFRKYLKGAVPSLQYSDIDKAWNAMLLDLPLQRVVLLKKLKKKYRLFLLSNTNEIHIKAFRKIIQSSNDENIFDAIFEHQYYSSEMGMRKPNSDCFQCVLEKNSLDPSETLFIDDSIQHVEGARKLKIKAHHVLPGQDITELFLDKAQ
;
A
#
# COMPACT_ATOMS: atom_id res chain seq x y z
N MET A 1 8.33 -4.60 -20.20
CA MET A 1 8.81 -3.23 -19.98
C MET A 1 7.67 -2.25 -20.16
N LEU A 2 7.62 -1.21 -19.33
CA LEU A 2 6.63 -0.13 -19.42
C LEU A 2 6.93 0.81 -20.59
N ASN A 3 5.87 1.28 -21.24
CA ASN A 3 5.99 2.41 -22.17
C ASN A 3 5.83 3.72 -21.37
N LEU A 4 6.93 4.44 -21.17
CA LEU A 4 6.98 5.68 -20.41
C LEU A 4 6.91 6.94 -21.28
N THR A 5 6.61 6.80 -22.57
CA THR A 5 6.49 7.93 -23.49
C THR A 5 5.38 8.88 -23.01
N GLY A 6 5.73 10.15 -22.79
CA GLY A 6 4.82 11.19 -22.31
C GLY A 6 4.50 11.12 -20.82
N ILE A 7 5.08 10.18 -20.04
CA ILE A 7 4.91 10.12 -18.59
C ILE A 7 5.80 11.17 -17.93
N LYS A 8 5.22 11.92 -16.99
CA LYS A 8 5.90 12.88 -16.12
C LYS A 8 5.78 12.50 -14.64
N ASN A 9 4.70 11.81 -14.28
CA ASN A 9 4.33 11.48 -12.91
C ASN A 9 4.15 9.98 -12.73
N ILE A 10 4.62 9.42 -11.61
CA ILE A 10 4.37 8.02 -11.26
C ILE A 10 3.80 7.96 -9.85
N ILE A 11 2.65 7.32 -9.71
CA ILE A 11 2.01 7.00 -8.43
C ILE A 11 2.25 5.52 -8.16
N PHE A 12 2.86 5.19 -7.04
CA PHE A 12 3.11 3.81 -6.61
C PHE A 12 2.16 3.40 -5.49
N ASP A 13 1.67 2.18 -5.51
CA ASP A 13 1.24 1.51 -4.30
C ASP A 13 2.45 1.13 -3.42
N LEU A 14 2.20 0.81 -2.15
CA LEU A 14 3.21 0.40 -1.19
C LEU A 14 3.33 -1.12 -1.10
N GLY A 15 2.28 -1.77 -0.62
CA GLY A 15 2.26 -3.20 -0.32
C GLY A 15 2.23 -4.05 -1.59
N GLY A 16 3.08 -5.09 -1.70
CA GLY A 16 3.17 -5.90 -2.92
C GLY A 16 3.89 -5.21 -4.09
N VAL A 17 4.15 -3.91 -4.02
CA VAL A 17 4.84 -3.12 -5.04
C VAL A 17 6.21 -2.67 -4.54
N ILE A 18 6.26 -1.82 -3.52
CA ILE A 18 7.50 -1.30 -2.94
C ILE A 18 7.94 -2.15 -1.75
N LEU A 19 7.02 -2.43 -0.84
CA LEU A 19 7.22 -3.24 0.36
C LEU A 19 6.75 -4.67 0.09
N ASN A 20 7.54 -5.67 0.45
CA ASN A 20 7.10 -7.06 0.43
C ASN A 20 6.01 -7.28 1.48
N ILE A 21 4.94 -7.97 1.10
CA ILE A 21 3.84 -8.34 2.00
C ILE A 21 3.42 -9.79 1.80
N ASP A 22 2.85 -10.39 2.85
CA ASP A 22 2.24 -11.73 2.81
C ASP A 22 1.01 -11.77 3.73
N TYR A 23 -0.17 -11.65 3.15
CA TYR A 23 -1.45 -11.67 3.86
C TYR A 23 -1.67 -12.96 4.67
N ASN A 24 -1.09 -14.10 4.23
CA ASN A 24 -1.24 -15.37 4.92
C ASN A 24 -0.59 -15.35 6.30
N LYS A 25 0.46 -14.56 6.51
CA LYS A 25 1.12 -14.44 7.82
C LYS A 25 0.19 -13.82 8.86
N THR A 26 -0.56 -12.78 8.49
CA THR A 26 -1.57 -12.17 9.37
C THR A 26 -2.71 -13.15 9.64
N ALA A 27 -3.25 -13.81 8.61
CA ALA A 27 -4.31 -14.81 8.77
C ALA A 27 -3.86 -15.96 9.70
N ASN A 28 -2.66 -16.49 9.49
CA ASN A 28 -2.09 -17.54 10.32
C ASN A 28 -1.88 -17.09 11.77
N ALA A 29 -1.37 -15.86 11.98
CA ALA A 29 -1.16 -15.34 13.32
C ALA A 29 -2.48 -15.22 14.10
N PHE A 30 -3.53 -14.70 13.48
CA PHE A 30 -4.85 -14.63 14.13
C PHE A 30 -5.47 -15.99 14.38
N ARG A 31 -5.34 -16.96 13.45
CA ARG A 31 -5.81 -18.34 13.68
C ARG A 31 -5.11 -18.99 14.88
N GLN A 32 -3.79 -18.82 15.02
CA GLN A 32 -3.01 -19.31 16.14
C GLN A 32 -3.44 -18.68 17.48
N MET A 33 -3.93 -17.46 17.45
CA MET A 33 -4.46 -16.76 18.62
C MET A 33 -5.92 -17.13 18.95
N GLY A 34 -6.54 -18.03 18.19
CA GLY A 34 -7.89 -18.53 18.45
C GLY A 34 -8.99 -17.91 17.56
N LEU A 35 -8.65 -16.98 16.67
CA LEU A 35 -9.59 -16.40 15.69
C LEU A 35 -9.68 -17.30 14.45
N LYS A 36 -10.33 -18.49 14.61
CA LYS A 36 -10.33 -19.55 13.61
C LYS A 36 -10.96 -19.17 12.26
N ASN A 37 -11.92 -18.26 12.27
CA ASN A 37 -12.66 -17.79 11.10
C ASN A 37 -12.15 -16.43 10.57
N PHE A 38 -10.88 -16.11 10.82
CA PHE A 38 -10.31 -14.84 10.37
C PHE A 38 -10.41 -14.64 8.85
N ASP A 39 -10.25 -15.71 8.06
CA ASP A 39 -10.35 -15.63 6.59
C ASP A 39 -11.74 -15.27 6.09
N ASP A 40 -12.79 -15.64 6.83
CA ASP A 40 -14.17 -15.29 6.51
C ASP A 40 -14.43 -13.80 6.74
N ILE A 41 -13.66 -13.20 7.65
CA ILE A 41 -13.79 -11.79 8.05
C ILE A 41 -12.84 -10.91 7.23
N TYR A 42 -11.68 -11.43 6.84
CA TYR A 42 -10.65 -10.68 6.13
C TYR A 42 -10.13 -11.45 4.92
N SER A 43 -10.33 -10.88 3.75
CA SER A 43 -9.61 -11.26 2.52
C SER A 43 -9.37 -10.01 1.68
N GLN A 44 -8.32 -10.00 0.86
CA GLN A 44 -8.04 -8.90 -0.07
C GLN A 44 -9.23 -8.61 -1.02
N ALA A 45 -10.05 -9.65 -1.32
CA ALA A 45 -11.19 -9.55 -2.23
C ALA A 45 -12.52 -9.23 -1.53
N LYS A 46 -12.64 -9.53 -0.23
CA LYS A 46 -13.87 -9.33 0.56
C LYS A 46 -13.48 -8.78 1.92
N GLN A 47 -13.26 -7.46 1.96
CA GLN A 47 -13.11 -6.80 3.24
C GLN A 47 -14.48 -6.61 3.88
N ASN A 48 -14.58 -7.00 5.14
CA ASN A 48 -15.72 -6.68 5.98
C ASN A 48 -15.68 -5.18 6.30
N GLN A 49 -16.81 -4.57 6.58
CA GLN A 49 -16.94 -3.13 6.89
C GLN A 49 -15.95 -2.63 7.96
N VAL A 50 -15.50 -3.49 8.88
CA VAL A 50 -14.55 -3.14 9.95
C VAL A 50 -13.18 -2.79 9.38
N PHE A 51 -12.68 -3.57 8.41
CA PHE A 51 -11.38 -3.32 7.78
C PHE A 51 -11.44 -2.13 6.84
N ASP A 52 -12.55 -1.98 6.08
CA ASP A 52 -12.78 -0.80 5.24
C ASP A 52 -12.78 0.48 6.07
N LYS A 53 -13.51 0.47 7.21
CA LYS A 53 -13.54 1.61 8.12
C LYS A 53 -12.20 1.89 8.79
N LEU A 54 -11.41 0.87 9.09
CA LEU A 54 -10.05 1.06 9.59
C LEU A 54 -9.15 1.69 8.53
N GLU A 55 -9.27 1.26 7.27
CA GLU A 55 -8.50 1.81 6.14
C GLU A 55 -8.97 3.19 5.68
N THR A 56 -10.20 3.59 5.99
CA THR A 56 -10.68 4.97 5.75
C THR A 56 -10.54 5.87 6.97
N GLY A 57 -10.05 5.33 8.10
CA GLY A 57 -9.92 6.10 9.35
C GLY A 57 -11.24 6.35 10.07
N GLU A 58 -12.37 5.82 9.55
CA GLU A 58 -13.69 5.88 10.24
C GLU A 58 -13.69 5.06 11.53
N LEU A 59 -12.87 4.01 11.58
CA LEU A 59 -12.63 3.20 12.77
C LEU A 59 -11.23 3.48 13.31
N THR A 60 -11.12 3.86 14.56
CA THR A 60 -9.83 4.06 15.21
C THR A 60 -9.10 2.75 15.48
N SER A 61 -7.77 2.80 15.60
CA SER A 61 -6.94 1.65 15.99
C SER A 61 -7.42 0.99 17.30
N ASN A 62 -7.93 1.77 18.26
CA ASN A 62 -8.43 1.24 19.52
C ASN A 62 -9.77 0.52 19.37
N GLU A 63 -10.67 1.03 18.55
CA GLU A 63 -11.94 0.36 18.26
C GLU A 63 -11.72 -0.94 17.50
N PHE A 64 -10.79 -0.96 16.55
CA PHE A 64 -10.37 -2.18 15.85
C PHE A 64 -9.83 -3.24 16.82
N ARG A 65 -8.94 -2.85 17.75
CA ARG A 65 -8.42 -3.77 18.78
C ARG A 65 -9.54 -4.28 19.70
N LYS A 66 -10.48 -3.42 20.10
CA LYS A 66 -11.66 -3.82 20.91
C LYS A 66 -12.52 -4.83 20.17
N TYR A 67 -12.78 -4.59 18.87
CA TYR A 67 -13.55 -5.50 18.03
C TYR A 67 -12.92 -6.90 17.99
N LEU A 68 -11.62 -7.02 17.71
CA LEU A 68 -10.93 -8.31 17.69
C LEU A 68 -10.85 -8.95 19.06
N LYS A 69 -10.62 -8.17 20.12
CA LYS A 69 -10.63 -8.66 21.50
C LYS A 69 -12.01 -9.18 21.92
N GLY A 70 -13.10 -8.64 21.38
CA GLY A 70 -14.45 -9.13 21.60
C GLY A 70 -14.64 -10.59 21.11
N ALA A 71 -13.98 -10.97 20.04
CA ALA A 71 -14.00 -12.34 19.52
C ALA A 71 -13.08 -13.30 20.31
N VAL A 72 -11.96 -12.79 20.87
CA VAL A 72 -11.00 -13.55 21.68
C VAL A 72 -10.57 -12.72 22.89
N PRO A 73 -11.30 -12.79 24.02
CA PRO A 73 -11.12 -11.91 25.18
C PRO A 73 -9.73 -11.95 25.84
N SER A 74 -8.98 -13.06 25.69
CA SER A 74 -7.64 -13.23 26.26
C SER A 74 -6.57 -12.40 25.54
N LEU A 75 -6.80 -11.90 24.31
CA LEU A 75 -5.81 -11.16 23.55
C LEU A 75 -5.47 -9.80 24.20
N GLN A 76 -4.18 -9.49 24.21
CA GLN A 76 -3.71 -8.15 24.51
C GLN A 76 -3.66 -7.32 23.21
N TYR A 77 -3.73 -6.00 23.33
CA TYR A 77 -3.64 -5.11 22.15
C TYR A 77 -2.32 -5.24 21.41
N SER A 78 -1.23 -5.50 22.15
CA SER A 78 0.08 -5.78 21.55
C SER A 78 0.11 -7.04 20.68
N ASP A 79 -0.65 -8.08 21.09
CA ASP A 79 -0.73 -9.33 20.32
C ASP A 79 -1.52 -9.12 19.03
N ILE A 80 -2.62 -8.33 19.12
CA ILE A 80 -3.42 -7.94 17.95
C ILE A 80 -2.57 -7.16 16.97
N ASP A 81 -1.82 -6.15 17.42
CA ASP A 81 -0.95 -5.35 16.56
C ASP A 81 0.13 -6.21 15.91
N LYS A 82 0.74 -7.12 16.68
CA LYS A 82 1.76 -8.05 16.17
C LYS A 82 1.20 -8.96 15.09
N ALA A 83 0.02 -9.52 15.31
CA ALA A 83 -0.65 -10.39 14.33
C ALA A 83 -1.08 -9.61 13.09
N TRP A 84 -1.65 -8.40 13.28
CA TRP A 84 -2.07 -7.53 12.18
C TRP A 84 -0.88 -7.11 11.32
N ASN A 85 0.24 -6.75 11.92
CA ASN A 85 1.47 -6.35 11.23
C ASN A 85 2.28 -7.52 10.66
N ALA A 86 1.94 -8.78 10.94
CA ALA A 86 2.71 -9.94 10.48
C ALA A 86 2.82 -10.04 8.95
N MET A 87 1.88 -9.45 8.21
CA MET A 87 1.92 -9.38 6.75
C MET A 87 3.02 -8.46 6.20
N LEU A 88 3.46 -7.47 6.98
CA LEU A 88 4.48 -6.52 6.54
C LEU A 88 5.85 -7.19 6.64
N LEU A 89 6.55 -7.29 5.51
CA LEU A 89 7.84 -7.96 5.45
C LEU A 89 8.97 -6.92 5.36
N ASP A 90 9.75 -6.98 4.32
CA ASP A 90 10.93 -6.14 4.12
C ASP A 90 10.78 -5.13 2.98
N LEU A 91 11.64 -4.14 2.98
CA LEU A 91 11.83 -3.18 1.90
C LEU A 91 13.10 -3.54 1.12
N PRO A 92 13.00 -4.17 -0.07
CA PRO A 92 14.18 -4.54 -0.85
C PRO A 92 15.01 -3.33 -1.28
N LEU A 93 16.31 -3.36 -1.02
CA LEU A 93 17.22 -2.26 -1.33
C LEU A 93 17.22 -1.89 -2.82
N GLN A 94 17.10 -2.87 -3.71
CA GLN A 94 17.05 -2.63 -5.16
C GLN A 94 15.85 -1.77 -5.57
N ARG A 95 14.71 -1.88 -4.88
CA ARG A 95 13.54 -1.03 -5.13
C ARG A 95 13.79 0.40 -4.67
N VAL A 96 14.47 0.60 -3.56
CA VAL A 96 14.90 1.94 -3.10
C VAL A 96 15.85 2.59 -4.10
N VAL A 97 16.81 1.83 -4.61
CA VAL A 97 17.76 2.29 -5.66
C VAL A 97 17.00 2.68 -6.93
N LEU A 98 16.02 1.87 -7.35
CA LEU A 98 15.16 2.19 -8.49
C LEU A 98 14.41 3.49 -8.27
N LEU A 99 13.71 3.64 -7.14
CA LEU A 99 12.93 4.84 -6.82
C LEU A 99 13.80 6.11 -6.82
N LYS A 100 15.02 6.05 -6.24
CA LYS A 100 16.00 7.14 -6.30
C LYS A 100 16.41 7.51 -7.74
N LYS A 101 16.51 6.52 -8.64
CA LYS A 101 16.78 6.76 -10.07
C LYS A 101 15.58 7.40 -10.77
N LEU A 102 14.38 6.90 -10.52
CA LEU A 102 13.15 7.41 -11.13
C LEU A 102 12.85 8.84 -10.71
N LYS A 103 13.08 9.21 -9.45
CA LYS A 103 12.91 10.57 -8.94
C LYS A 103 13.70 11.61 -9.73
N LYS A 104 14.82 11.26 -10.35
CA LYS A 104 15.62 12.18 -11.18
C LYS A 104 14.93 12.58 -12.49
N LYS A 105 13.91 11.81 -12.93
CA LYS A 105 13.23 11.96 -14.22
C LYS A 105 11.72 12.22 -14.09
N TYR A 106 11.11 11.79 -12.98
CA TYR A 106 9.66 11.78 -12.76
C TYR A 106 9.34 12.37 -11.39
N ARG A 107 8.16 12.97 -11.27
CA ARG A 107 7.55 13.26 -9.98
C ARG A 107 7.01 11.95 -9.41
N LEU A 108 7.36 11.61 -8.18
CA LEU A 108 6.94 10.36 -7.56
C LEU A 108 5.99 10.61 -6.41
N PHE A 109 4.92 9.81 -6.37
CA PHE A 109 3.87 9.85 -5.35
C PHE A 109 3.63 8.45 -4.81
N LEU A 110 3.21 8.36 -3.55
CA LEU A 110 2.76 7.13 -2.92
C LEU A 110 1.26 7.21 -2.67
N LEU A 111 0.49 6.17 -3.03
CA LEU A 111 -0.94 6.04 -2.73
C LEU A 111 -1.23 4.63 -2.22
N SER A 112 -1.42 4.49 -0.90
CA SER A 112 -1.56 3.18 -0.24
C SER A 112 -2.85 3.07 0.54
N ASN A 113 -3.58 1.96 0.34
CA ASN A 113 -4.63 1.55 1.27
C ASN A 113 -3.96 0.97 2.52
N THR A 114 -4.11 1.65 3.66
CA THR A 114 -3.43 1.28 4.90
C THR A 114 -4.10 1.93 6.10
N ASN A 115 -3.57 1.65 7.29
CA ASN A 115 -4.12 2.14 8.56
C ASN A 115 -2.99 2.56 9.52
N GLU A 116 -3.35 3.27 10.58
CA GLU A 116 -2.40 3.81 11.56
C GLU A 116 -1.47 2.75 12.18
N ILE A 117 -1.98 1.51 12.42
CA ILE A 117 -1.18 0.42 13.00
C ILE A 117 -0.08 -0.01 12.02
N HIS A 118 -0.43 -0.20 10.75
CA HIS A 118 0.51 -0.54 9.68
C HIS A 118 1.49 0.60 9.40
N ILE A 119 1.02 1.86 9.37
CA ILE A 119 1.90 3.04 9.15
C ILE A 119 3.01 3.07 10.19
N LYS A 120 2.68 2.90 11.47
CA LYS A 120 3.67 2.84 12.55
C LYS A 120 4.66 1.68 12.40
N ALA A 121 4.18 0.53 11.90
CA ALA A 121 5.01 -0.66 11.74
C ALA A 121 5.95 -0.56 10.52
N PHE A 122 5.43 -0.21 9.34
CA PHE A 122 6.28 -0.15 8.16
C PHE A 122 7.28 1.02 8.21
N ARG A 123 6.98 2.13 8.88
CA ARG A 123 7.97 3.19 9.14
C ARG A 123 9.19 2.65 9.89
N LYS A 124 8.99 1.76 10.88
CA LYS A 124 10.10 1.09 11.58
C LYS A 124 10.89 0.16 10.65
N ILE A 125 10.22 -0.56 9.74
CA ILE A 125 10.88 -1.41 8.74
C ILE A 125 11.75 -0.54 7.81
N ILE A 126 11.24 0.59 7.36
CA ILE A 126 11.97 1.54 6.52
C ILE A 126 13.20 2.07 7.26
N GLN A 127 13.03 2.52 8.51
CA GLN A 127 14.11 3.02 9.36
C GLN A 127 15.22 1.99 9.61
N SER A 128 14.85 0.73 9.87
CA SER A 128 15.82 -0.33 10.14
C SER A 128 16.65 -0.74 8.91
N SER A 129 16.11 -0.51 7.71
CA SER A 129 16.70 -0.96 6.44
C SER A 129 17.38 0.17 5.68
N ASN A 130 17.11 1.44 6.01
CA ASN A 130 17.55 2.61 5.26
C ASN A 130 17.64 3.86 6.15
N ASP A 131 17.93 4.99 5.53
CA ASP A 131 17.84 6.31 6.14
C ASP A 131 16.39 6.57 6.61
N GLU A 132 16.23 7.11 7.80
CA GLU A 132 14.96 7.37 8.49
C GLU A 132 13.92 8.12 7.65
N ASN A 133 14.40 8.98 6.75
CA ASN A 133 13.58 9.87 5.93
C ASN A 133 13.57 9.46 4.45
N ILE A 134 13.90 8.20 4.13
CA ILE A 134 14.09 7.80 2.72
C ILE A 134 12.84 8.03 1.87
N PHE A 135 11.63 7.80 2.39
CA PHE A 135 10.40 8.02 1.64
C PHE A 135 10.09 9.50 1.45
N ASP A 136 10.36 10.34 2.45
CA ASP A 136 10.23 11.79 2.34
C ASP A 136 11.25 12.38 1.34
N ALA A 137 12.42 11.74 1.26
CA ALA A 137 13.43 12.09 0.26
C ALA A 137 13.08 11.61 -1.15
N ILE A 138 12.26 10.58 -1.33
CA ILE A 138 11.89 10.00 -2.64
C ILE A 138 10.58 10.55 -3.17
N PHE A 139 9.52 10.51 -2.39
CA PHE A 139 8.18 10.90 -2.81
C PHE A 139 7.94 12.39 -2.56
N GLU A 140 7.29 13.04 -3.52
CA GLU A 140 6.85 14.42 -3.37
C GLU A 140 5.73 14.51 -2.33
N HIS A 141 4.79 13.55 -2.38
CA HIS A 141 3.76 13.35 -1.36
C HIS A 141 3.45 11.86 -1.16
N GLN A 142 3.07 11.51 0.06
CA GLN A 142 2.62 10.18 0.47
C GLN A 142 1.17 10.27 0.91
N TYR A 143 0.31 9.47 0.28
CA TYR A 143 -1.12 9.42 0.52
C TYR A 143 -1.49 8.08 1.15
N TYR A 144 -2.02 8.13 2.36
CA TYR A 144 -2.48 6.97 3.12
C TYR A 144 -3.99 7.03 3.28
N SER A 145 -4.70 5.98 2.92
CA SER A 145 -6.17 5.94 2.88
C SER A 145 -6.81 6.35 4.21
N SER A 146 -6.24 5.89 5.34
CA SER A 146 -6.75 6.24 6.68
C SER A 146 -6.58 7.71 7.07
N GLU A 147 -5.63 8.42 6.45
CA GLU A 147 -5.43 9.85 6.64
C GLU A 147 -6.26 10.68 5.65
N MET A 148 -6.57 10.08 4.48
CA MET A 148 -7.37 10.73 3.43
C MET A 148 -8.88 10.62 3.67
N GLY A 149 -9.34 9.61 4.41
CA GLY A 149 -10.76 9.23 4.47
C GLY A 149 -11.27 8.60 3.18
N MET A 150 -10.39 8.18 2.27
CA MET A 150 -10.69 7.66 0.94
C MET A 150 -9.76 6.50 0.62
N ARG A 151 -10.24 5.51 -0.16
CA ARG A 151 -9.43 4.34 -0.50
C ARG A 151 -9.61 3.93 -1.97
N LYS A 152 -8.59 3.34 -2.55
CA LYS A 152 -8.66 2.61 -3.81
C LYS A 152 -9.64 1.43 -3.68
N PRO A 153 -10.42 1.05 -4.70
CA PRO A 153 -10.40 1.55 -6.08
C PRO A 153 -11.32 2.75 -6.35
N ASN A 154 -11.85 3.43 -5.34
CA ASN A 154 -12.78 4.53 -5.52
C ASN A 154 -12.11 5.68 -6.28
N SER A 155 -12.87 6.32 -7.16
CA SER A 155 -12.34 7.39 -8.03
C SER A 155 -11.90 8.64 -7.27
N ASP A 156 -12.55 8.93 -6.15
CA ASP A 156 -12.30 10.11 -5.30
C ASP A 156 -10.87 10.16 -4.77
N CYS A 157 -10.29 9.00 -4.38
CA CYS A 157 -8.91 8.97 -3.89
C CYS A 157 -7.89 9.30 -5.00
N PHE A 158 -8.10 8.83 -6.23
CA PHE A 158 -7.25 9.17 -7.37
C PHE A 158 -7.43 10.63 -7.79
N GLN A 159 -8.67 11.12 -7.84
CA GLN A 159 -8.97 12.52 -8.13
C GLN A 159 -8.29 13.46 -7.13
N CYS A 160 -8.38 13.14 -5.84
CA CYS A 160 -7.71 13.90 -4.78
C CYS A 160 -6.19 14.02 -5.02
N VAL A 161 -5.53 12.92 -5.41
CA VAL A 161 -4.09 12.93 -5.70
C VAL A 161 -3.79 13.77 -6.93
N LEU A 162 -4.56 13.61 -8.01
CA LEU A 162 -4.40 14.39 -9.24
C LEU A 162 -4.57 15.89 -8.99
N GLU A 163 -5.66 16.30 -8.34
CA GLU A 163 -6.00 17.70 -8.09
C GLU A 163 -4.99 18.38 -7.16
N LYS A 164 -4.67 17.75 -6.01
CA LYS A 164 -3.73 18.32 -5.03
C LYS A 164 -2.34 18.57 -5.60
N ASN A 165 -1.94 17.82 -6.63
CA ASN A 165 -0.60 17.92 -7.20
C ASN A 165 -0.60 18.47 -8.64
N SER A 166 -1.77 18.89 -9.16
CA SER A 166 -1.94 19.38 -10.53
C SER A 166 -1.40 18.41 -11.58
N LEU A 167 -1.77 17.12 -11.45
CA LEU A 167 -1.32 16.06 -12.36
C LEU A 167 -2.30 15.88 -13.51
N ASP A 168 -1.76 15.80 -14.75
CA ASP A 168 -2.53 15.35 -15.91
C ASP A 168 -2.64 13.82 -15.90
N PRO A 169 -3.86 13.23 -15.91
CA PRO A 169 -4.04 11.79 -15.95
C PRO A 169 -3.30 11.11 -17.11
N SER A 170 -3.25 11.76 -18.28
CA SER A 170 -2.60 11.21 -19.49
C SER A 170 -1.08 11.15 -19.39
N GLU A 171 -0.49 11.97 -18.53
CA GLU A 171 0.95 12.04 -18.22
C GLU A 171 1.32 11.31 -16.91
N THR A 172 0.34 10.63 -16.29
CA THR A 172 0.49 9.94 -15.00
C THR A 172 0.39 8.43 -15.19
N LEU A 173 1.34 7.71 -14.58
CA LEU A 173 1.36 6.25 -14.49
C LEU A 173 1.07 5.83 -13.06
N PHE A 174 0.13 4.91 -12.86
CA PHE A 174 -0.15 4.25 -11.58
C PHE A 174 0.35 2.80 -11.62
N ILE A 175 0.99 2.33 -10.55
CA ILE A 175 1.55 0.98 -10.44
C ILE A 175 1.05 0.35 -9.16
N ASP A 176 0.33 -0.79 -9.28
CA ASP A 176 -0.35 -1.45 -8.17
C ASP A 176 -0.44 -2.97 -8.43
N ASP A 177 -0.45 -3.80 -7.40
CA ASP A 177 -0.59 -5.26 -7.48
C ASP A 177 -2.05 -5.74 -7.46
N SER A 178 -3.01 -4.85 -7.24
CA SER A 178 -4.44 -5.14 -7.29
C SER A 178 -5.05 -4.70 -8.62
N ILE A 179 -5.59 -5.67 -9.37
CA ILE A 179 -6.28 -5.37 -10.63
C ILE A 179 -7.45 -4.40 -10.45
N GLN A 180 -8.16 -4.47 -9.31
CA GLN A 180 -9.29 -3.59 -9.01
C GLN A 180 -8.83 -2.13 -8.88
N HIS A 181 -7.67 -1.88 -8.26
CA HIS A 181 -7.10 -0.54 -8.13
C HIS A 181 -6.64 -0.01 -9.48
N VAL A 182 -5.99 -0.87 -10.29
CA VAL A 182 -5.57 -0.54 -11.66
C VAL A 182 -6.76 -0.14 -12.52
N GLU A 183 -7.86 -0.89 -12.46
CA GLU A 183 -9.09 -0.56 -13.18
C GLU A 183 -9.75 0.72 -12.66
N GLY A 184 -9.70 0.97 -11.34
CA GLY A 184 -10.15 2.22 -10.73
C GLY A 184 -9.42 3.43 -11.31
N ALA A 185 -8.09 3.38 -11.40
CA ALA A 185 -7.26 4.42 -11.98
C ALA A 185 -7.54 4.65 -13.48
N ARG A 186 -7.72 3.56 -14.25
CA ARG A 186 -8.01 3.62 -15.68
C ARG A 186 -9.32 4.34 -16.01
N LYS A 187 -10.34 4.26 -15.14
CA LYS A 187 -11.61 4.99 -15.30
C LYS A 187 -11.40 6.51 -15.37
N LEU A 188 -10.35 7.01 -14.73
CA LEU A 188 -9.93 8.41 -14.76
C LEU A 188 -8.88 8.73 -15.86
N LYS A 189 -8.68 7.80 -16.81
CA LYS A 189 -7.70 7.93 -17.91
C LYS A 189 -6.24 7.98 -17.44
N ILE A 190 -5.96 7.59 -16.20
CA ILE A 190 -4.60 7.37 -15.71
C ILE A 190 -4.06 6.11 -16.40
N LYS A 191 -2.84 6.19 -16.96
CA LYS A 191 -2.15 4.97 -17.42
C LYS A 191 -1.84 4.12 -16.19
N ALA A 192 -2.21 2.83 -16.22
CA ALA A 192 -2.05 1.98 -15.04
C ALA A 192 -1.49 0.61 -15.39
N HIS A 193 -0.52 0.15 -14.61
CA HIS A 193 0.15 -1.12 -14.73
C HIS A 193 -0.17 -2.03 -13.54
N HIS A 194 -0.56 -3.26 -13.83
CA HIS A 194 -0.79 -4.30 -12.84
C HIS A 194 0.49 -5.10 -12.63
N VAL A 195 1.04 -5.04 -11.42
CA VAL A 195 2.18 -5.86 -11.01
C VAL A 195 1.69 -7.27 -10.73
N LEU A 196 2.17 -8.23 -11.50
CA LEU A 196 1.73 -9.63 -11.37
C LEU A 196 2.41 -10.32 -10.18
N PRO A 197 1.79 -11.35 -9.59
CA PRO A 197 2.42 -12.14 -8.53
C PRO A 197 3.81 -12.64 -8.95
N GLY A 198 4.82 -12.39 -8.11
CA GLY A 198 6.21 -12.76 -8.36
C GLY A 198 6.99 -11.81 -9.29
N GLN A 199 6.37 -10.77 -9.83
CA GLN A 199 7.02 -9.74 -10.61
C GLN A 199 7.64 -8.67 -9.69
N ASP A 200 8.93 -8.38 -9.88
CA ASP A 200 9.57 -7.25 -9.20
C ASP A 200 9.45 -5.98 -10.03
N ILE A 201 9.15 -4.85 -9.37
CA ILE A 201 9.02 -3.56 -10.07
C ILE A 201 10.32 -3.12 -10.75
N THR A 202 11.48 -3.61 -10.31
CA THR A 202 12.76 -3.29 -10.96
C THR A 202 12.80 -3.79 -12.40
N GLU A 203 12.14 -4.90 -12.70
CA GLU A 203 12.06 -5.49 -14.06
C GLU A 203 11.25 -4.61 -15.02
N LEU A 204 10.28 -3.84 -14.49
CA LEU A 204 9.43 -2.96 -15.28
C LEU A 204 10.19 -1.80 -15.91
N PHE A 205 11.27 -1.36 -15.26
CA PHE A 205 12.07 -0.18 -15.60
C PHE A 205 13.48 -0.52 -16.11
N LEU A 206 13.77 -1.79 -16.35
CA LEU A 206 15.04 -2.16 -16.97
C LEU A 206 15.06 -1.59 -18.39
N ASP A 207 15.97 -0.62 -18.65
CA ASP A 207 16.39 -0.34 -20.01
C ASP A 207 16.99 -1.63 -20.56
N LYS A 208 16.61 -2.05 -21.78
CA LYS A 208 17.40 -3.00 -22.54
C LYS A 208 18.71 -2.26 -22.83
N ALA A 209 19.66 -2.35 -21.89
CA ALA A 209 21.03 -2.01 -22.18
C ALA A 209 21.48 -2.98 -23.27
N GLN A 210 21.60 -2.46 -24.44
CA GLN A 210 22.44 -3.03 -25.45
C GLN A 210 23.88 -2.98 -24.97
#